data_ee49cb2a7147738adf88f9a3a557b4ff
#
_entry.id   ee49cb2a7147738adf88f9a3a557b4ff
#
_cell.length_a   1.000
_cell.length_b   1.000
_cell.length_c   1.000
_cell.angle_alpha   90.00
_cell.angle_beta   90.00
_cell.angle_gamma   90.00
#
_symmetry.space_group_name_H-M   'P 1'
#
loop_
_entity.id
_entity.type
_entity.pdbx_description
1 polymer ?
#
loop_
_entity_poly.entity_id
_entity_poly.type
_entity_poly.pdbx_seq_one_letter_code
_entity_poly.pdbx_strand_id
1 'polypeptide(L)'
;VKTVYIENVFLLNLVMNLYLFRLTGFILRKSTTLLRILLGSAAGALGYCISICFLKGSQSFLMVLVMLPVSVLGCFFVFKGKTIYEVLRHTGYLYCVAFFLGGGLLFLQRQIPFLQQMKSSAILILVCAGVMYEGGRVLIRFLQKRKENPFCTVILQGDSEELQVTALIDTGNGLREPVSGRCVSILEEEVFKKLKDHLLPEKLKVIPYHSVGKTHGIMMGMKVSNIKIRTDDGERELSEGILAMYQGKLSESGSYQMILSPEWIS
;
A
#
# COMPACT_ATOMS: atom_id res chain seq x y z
N VAL A 1 -17.19 -6.21 45.31
CA VAL A 1 -17.71 -6.47 43.96
C VAL A 1 -17.28 -5.31 43.10
N LYS A 2 -16.38 -5.52 42.13
CA LYS A 2 -16.05 -4.48 41.13
C LYS A 2 -17.24 -4.33 40.18
N THR A 3 -17.96 -3.23 40.28
CA THR A 3 -18.98 -2.86 39.29
C THR A 3 -18.29 -2.57 37.96
N VAL A 4 -18.59 -3.35 36.95
CA VAL A 4 -18.10 -3.13 35.57
C VAL A 4 -19.19 -2.40 34.81
N TYR A 5 -18.91 -1.15 34.43
CA TYR A 5 -19.82 -0.36 33.60
C TYR A 5 -19.72 -0.87 32.15
N ILE A 6 -20.82 -1.42 31.65
CA ILE A 6 -20.86 -2.08 30.31
C ILE A 6 -20.63 -1.08 29.19
N GLU A 7 -21.00 0.19 29.37
CA GLU A 7 -20.77 1.29 28.44
C GLU A 7 -19.27 1.53 28.25
N ASN A 8 -18.48 1.50 29.32
CA ASN A 8 -17.03 1.65 29.24
C ASN A 8 -16.38 0.47 28.53
N VAL A 9 -16.87 -0.74 28.78
CA VAL A 9 -16.41 -1.95 28.07
C VAL A 9 -16.74 -1.89 26.60
N PHE A 10 -17.95 -1.47 26.25
CA PHE A 10 -18.37 -1.30 24.86
C PHE A 10 -17.50 -0.25 24.15
N LEU A 11 -17.35 0.93 24.73
CA LEU A 11 -16.58 2.03 24.13
C LEU A 11 -15.12 1.64 23.91
N LEU A 12 -14.50 0.99 24.90
CA LEU A 12 -13.12 0.51 24.81
C LEU A 12 -12.97 -0.49 23.66
N ASN A 13 -13.85 -1.50 23.61
CA ASN A 13 -13.80 -2.50 22.53
C ASN A 13 -14.12 -1.91 21.17
N LEU A 14 -15.03 -0.93 21.08
CA LEU A 14 -15.34 -0.22 19.85
C LEU A 14 -14.08 0.46 19.26
N VAL A 15 -13.38 1.24 20.10
CA VAL A 15 -12.17 1.97 19.67
C VAL A 15 -11.03 1.01 19.35
N MET A 16 -10.84 -0.05 20.15
CA MET A 16 -9.83 -1.06 19.88
C MET A 16 -10.09 -1.78 18.55
N ASN A 17 -11.33 -2.18 18.27
CA ASN A 17 -11.72 -2.81 17.02
C ASN A 17 -11.53 -1.85 15.82
N LEU A 18 -11.79 -0.54 15.99
CA LEU A 18 -11.49 0.47 14.96
C LEU A 18 -9.99 0.48 14.59
N TYR A 19 -9.12 0.46 15.59
CA TYR A 19 -7.67 0.39 15.36
C TYR A 19 -7.28 -0.91 14.68
N LEU A 20 -7.82 -2.05 15.12
CA LEU A 20 -7.55 -3.36 14.54
C LEU A 20 -7.95 -3.43 13.06
N PHE A 21 -9.18 -3.06 12.72
CA PHE A 21 -9.65 -3.09 11.34
C PHE A 21 -8.88 -2.11 10.45
N ARG A 22 -8.59 -0.90 10.93
CA ARG A 22 -7.82 0.09 10.17
C ARG A 22 -6.41 -0.37 9.88
N LEU A 23 -5.70 -0.89 10.90
CA LEU A 23 -4.32 -1.36 10.75
C LEU A 23 -4.26 -2.61 9.85
N THR A 24 -5.21 -3.53 10.03
CA THR A 24 -5.34 -4.71 9.17
C THR A 24 -5.60 -4.31 7.72
N GLY A 25 -6.52 -3.37 7.46
CA GLY A 25 -6.79 -2.86 6.12
C GLY A 25 -5.57 -2.21 5.49
N PHE A 26 -4.78 -1.50 6.28
CA PHE A 26 -3.53 -0.90 5.85
C PHE A 26 -2.47 -1.96 5.46
N ILE A 27 -2.33 -3.04 6.26
CA ILE A 27 -1.43 -4.18 5.93
C ILE A 27 -1.86 -4.88 4.65
N LEU A 28 -3.17 -5.08 4.48
CA LEU A 28 -3.75 -5.77 3.33
C LEU A 28 -3.80 -4.90 2.06
N ARG A 29 -3.41 -3.62 2.13
CA ARG A 29 -3.55 -2.62 1.05
C ARG A 29 -4.98 -2.55 0.48
N LYS A 30 -6.01 -2.83 1.33
CA LYS A 30 -7.42 -2.77 0.91
C LYS A 30 -8.06 -1.45 1.31
N SER A 31 -8.66 -0.77 0.33
CA SER A 31 -9.49 0.41 0.59
C SER A 31 -10.83 -0.03 1.18
N THR A 32 -11.17 0.49 2.35
CA THR A 32 -12.44 0.25 3.03
C THR A 32 -13.08 1.57 3.42
N THR A 33 -14.41 1.67 3.38
CA THR A 33 -15.10 2.88 3.81
C THR A 33 -15.12 2.97 5.34
N LEU A 34 -15.03 4.19 5.85
CA LEU A 34 -15.07 4.48 7.29
C LEU A 34 -16.33 3.89 7.95
N LEU A 35 -17.47 3.99 7.26
CA LEU A 35 -18.74 3.45 7.74
C LEU A 35 -18.71 1.94 7.98
N ARG A 36 -18.06 1.16 7.09
CA ARG A 36 -17.92 -0.29 7.25
C ARG A 36 -17.04 -0.67 8.42
N ILE A 37 -15.93 0.04 8.57
CA ILE A 37 -15.04 -0.15 9.73
C ILE A 37 -15.81 0.14 11.02
N LEU A 38 -16.57 1.25 11.07
CA LEU A 38 -17.40 1.62 12.22
C LEU A 38 -18.44 0.54 12.57
N LEU A 39 -19.21 0.08 11.57
CA LEU A 39 -20.24 -0.94 11.77
C LEU A 39 -19.64 -2.29 12.18
N GLY A 40 -18.53 -2.72 11.54
CA GLY A 40 -17.83 -3.94 11.93
C GLY A 40 -17.27 -3.87 13.35
N SER A 41 -16.71 -2.71 13.72
CA SER A 41 -16.19 -2.48 15.07
C SER A 41 -17.29 -2.46 16.13
N ALA A 42 -18.43 -1.85 15.82
CA ALA A 42 -19.58 -1.82 16.72
C ALA A 42 -20.18 -3.22 16.89
N ALA A 43 -20.32 -4.00 15.81
CA ALA A 43 -20.78 -5.39 15.89
C ALA A 43 -19.85 -6.26 16.75
N GLY A 44 -18.53 -6.11 16.60
CA GLY A 44 -17.54 -6.79 17.42
C GLY A 44 -17.62 -6.39 18.91
N ALA A 45 -17.79 -5.09 19.21
CA ALA A 45 -17.93 -4.58 20.57
C ALA A 45 -19.24 -5.06 21.23
N LEU A 46 -20.34 -5.07 20.49
CA LEU A 46 -21.62 -5.62 20.95
C LEU A 46 -21.51 -7.12 21.22
N GLY A 47 -20.92 -7.88 20.30
CA GLY A 47 -20.68 -9.32 20.47
C GLY A 47 -19.87 -9.61 21.75
N TYR A 48 -18.85 -8.80 22.04
CA TYR A 48 -18.05 -8.91 23.26
C TYR A 48 -18.89 -8.62 24.52
N CYS A 49 -19.68 -7.54 24.54
CA CYS A 49 -20.56 -7.22 25.66
C CYS A 49 -21.61 -8.31 25.94
N ILE A 50 -22.21 -8.83 24.86
CA ILE A 50 -23.17 -9.95 24.96
C ILE A 50 -22.47 -11.18 25.56
N SER A 51 -21.26 -11.51 25.07
CA SER A 51 -20.50 -12.65 25.57
C SER A 51 -20.19 -12.54 27.08
N ILE A 52 -19.84 -11.35 27.58
CA ILE A 52 -19.62 -11.12 29.02
C ILE A 52 -20.90 -11.37 29.82
N CYS A 53 -22.05 -10.90 29.33
CA CYS A 53 -23.33 -11.07 30.04
C CYS A 53 -23.74 -12.54 30.14
N PHE A 54 -23.55 -13.33 29.08
CA PHE A 54 -23.98 -14.73 29.05
C PHE A 54 -22.97 -15.70 29.67
N LEU A 55 -21.66 -15.46 29.50
CA LEU A 55 -20.62 -16.41 29.93
C LEU A 55 -20.10 -16.17 31.38
N LYS A 56 -20.70 -15.24 32.13
CA LYS A 56 -20.38 -14.96 33.58
C LYS A 56 -18.88 -14.98 33.91
N GLY A 57 -18.02 -14.47 33.01
CA GLY A 57 -16.60 -14.18 33.30
C GLY A 57 -15.67 -15.36 33.60
N SER A 58 -16.17 -16.59 33.75
CA SER A 58 -15.40 -17.73 34.26
C SER A 58 -14.77 -18.63 33.18
N GLN A 59 -15.10 -18.43 31.89
CA GLN A 59 -14.69 -19.35 30.83
C GLN A 59 -14.03 -18.59 29.65
N SER A 60 -12.80 -18.16 29.88
CA SER A 60 -12.01 -17.42 28.86
C SER A 60 -11.90 -18.17 27.51
N PHE A 61 -11.87 -19.51 27.53
CA PHE A 61 -11.81 -20.32 26.34
C PHE A 61 -13.10 -20.27 25.49
N LEU A 62 -14.27 -20.36 26.13
CA LEU A 62 -15.57 -20.24 25.45
C LEU A 62 -15.75 -18.84 24.84
N MET A 63 -15.22 -17.83 25.50
CA MET A 63 -15.27 -16.45 24.98
C MET A 63 -14.49 -16.31 23.68
N VAL A 64 -13.30 -16.91 23.57
CA VAL A 64 -12.51 -16.96 22.34
C VAL A 64 -13.29 -17.72 21.25
N LEU A 65 -13.93 -18.83 21.58
CA LEU A 65 -14.68 -19.65 20.62
C LEU A 65 -15.87 -18.89 20.03
N VAL A 66 -16.57 -18.09 20.85
CA VAL A 66 -17.70 -17.25 20.40
C VAL A 66 -17.21 -16.04 19.59
N MET A 67 -16.06 -15.47 19.93
CA MET A 67 -15.53 -14.31 19.23
C MET A 67 -14.93 -14.65 17.84
N LEU A 68 -14.50 -15.88 17.61
CA LEU A 68 -13.97 -16.31 16.31
C LEU A 68 -14.97 -16.10 15.14
N PRO A 69 -16.21 -16.63 15.21
CA PRO A 69 -17.19 -16.37 14.13
C PRO A 69 -17.53 -14.89 13.96
N VAL A 70 -17.61 -14.13 15.08
CA VAL A 70 -17.87 -12.68 15.02
C VAL A 70 -16.75 -11.96 14.28
N SER A 71 -15.49 -12.34 14.50
CA SER A 71 -14.33 -11.77 13.82
C SER A 71 -14.31 -12.12 12.35
N VAL A 72 -14.64 -13.36 11.97
CA VAL A 72 -14.76 -13.82 10.58
C VAL A 72 -15.83 -13.03 9.83
N LEU A 73 -17.02 -12.91 10.42
CA LEU A 73 -18.12 -12.12 9.85
C LEU A 73 -17.76 -10.63 9.74
N GLY A 74 -17.10 -10.09 10.76
CA GLY A 74 -16.57 -8.71 10.74
C GLY A 74 -15.57 -8.50 9.60
N CYS A 75 -14.62 -9.39 9.41
CA CYS A 75 -13.64 -9.34 8.31
C CYS A 75 -14.33 -9.48 6.93
N PHE A 76 -15.30 -10.37 6.79
CA PHE A 76 -16.08 -10.51 5.57
C PHE A 76 -16.81 -9.21 5.21
N PHE A 77 -17.51 -8.61 6.19
CA PHE A 77 -18.26 -7.36 5.98
C PHE A 77 -17.35 -6.17 5.67
N VAL A 78 -16.24 -6.01 6.42
CA VAL A 78 -15.34 -4.85 6.30
C VAL A 78 -14.49 -4.94 5.03
N PHE A 79 -13.89 -6.10 4.74
CA PHE A 79 -12.91 -6.26 3.65
C PHE A 79 -13.48 -6.85 2.36
N LYS A 80 -14.78 -7.27 2.34
CA LYS A 80 -15.44 -7.87 1.16
C LYS A 80 -14.61 -8.99 0.51
N GLY A 81 -14.15 -9.96 1.30
CA GLY A 81 -13.46 -11.13 0.76
C GLY A 81 -14.38 -11.90 -0.21
N LYS A 82 -13.88 -12.21 -1.40
CA LYS A 82 -14.66 -12.93 -2.42
C LYS A 82 -14.71 -14.44 -2.15
N THR A 83 -13.69 -14.98 -1.49
CA THR A 83 -13.57 -16.40 -1.16
C THR A 83 -13.42 -16.60 0.34
N ILE A 84 -13.82 -17.78 0.83
CA ILE A 84 -13.64 -18.15 2.24
C ILE A 84 -12.17 -18.09 2.66
N TYR A 85 -11.27 -18.49 1.76
CA TYR A 85 -9.83 -18.42 1.98
C TYR A 85 -9.34 -16.98 2.21
N GLU A 86 -9.81 -16.02 1.42
CA GLU A 86 -9.50 -14.60 1.64
C GLU A 86 -10.00 -14.09 2.99
N VAL A 87 -11.24 -14.46 3.37
CA VAL A 87 -11.81 -14.04 4.65
C VAL A 87 -11.01 -14.61 5.81
N LEU A 88 -10.65 -15.90 5.76
CA LEU A 88 -9.81 -16.53 6.79
C LEU A 88 -8.43 -15.90 6.86
N ARG A 89 -7.81 -15.58 5.73
CA ARG A 89 -6.54 -14.87 5.66
C ARG A 89 -6.64 -13.47 6.29
N HIS A 90 -7.70 -12.70 5.99
CA HIS A 90 -7.93 -11.39 6.60
C HIS A 90 -8.12 -11.49 8.12
N THR A 91 -8.85 -12.52 8.56
CA THR A 91 -9.05 -12.81 9.99
C THR A 91 -7.74 -13.18 10.66
N GLY A 92 -6.89 -13.97 10.02
CA GLY A 92 -5.54 -14.27 10.51
C GLY A 92 -4.69 -13.01 10.71
N TYR A 93 -4.68 -12.10 9.73
CA TYR A 93 -4.00 -10.80 9.87
C TYR A 93 -4.59 -9.96 11.01
N LEU A 94 -5.93 -9.94 11.17
CA LEU A 94 -6.59 -9.24 12.27
C LEU A 94 -6.10 -9.75 13.63
N TYR A 95 -6.02 -11.08 13.81
CA TYR A 95 -5.53 -11.68 15.06
C TYR A 95 -4.04 -11.44 15.29
N CYS A 96 -3.21 -11.47 14.25
CA CYS A 96 -1.81 -11.07 14.36
C CYS A 96 -1.68 -9.62 14.84
N VAL A 97 -2.43 -8.70 14.25
CA VAL A 97 -2.44 -7.29 14.69
C VAL A 97 -2.93 -7.16 16.11
N ALA A 98 -3.99 -7.88 16.50
CA ALA A 98 -4.52 -7.88 17.85
C ALA A 98 -3.49 -8.38 18.88
N PHE A 99 -2.75 -9.44 18.54
CA PHE A 99 -1.68 -9.97 19.36
C PHE A 99 -0.56 -8.94 19.58
N PHE A 100 -0.09 -8.31 18.51
CA PHE A 100 0.98 -7.30 18.60
C PHE A 100 0.53 -6.04 19.35
N LEU A 101 -0.68 -5.54 19.09
CA LEU A 101 -1.21 -4.39 19.84
C LEU A 101 -1.46 -4.73 21.31
N GLY A 102 -2.09 -5.86 21.59
CA GLY A 102 -2.37 -6.30 22.96
C GLY A 102 -1.10 -6.62 23.74
N GLY A 103 -0.20 -7.41 23.15
CA GLY A 103 1.08 -7.77 23.74
C GLY A 103 1.98 -6.55 23.98
N GLY A 104 2.04 -5.64 22.99
CA GLY A 104 2.77 -4.39 23.13
C GLY A 104 2.20 -3.47 24.22
N LEU A 105 0.86 -3.38 24.33
CA LEU A 105 0.21 -2.63 25.39
C LEU A 105 0.55 -3.19 26.79
N LEU A 106 0.48 -4.52 26.94
CA LEU A 106 0.88 -5.20 28.18
C LEU A 106 2.36 -4.99 28.50
N PHE A 107 3.23 -5.05 27.48
CA PHE A 107 4.66 -4.78 27.64
C PHE A 107 4.90 -3.35 28.13
N LEU A 108 4.28 -2.34 27.50
CA LEU A 108 4.40 -0.93 27.90
C LEU A 108 3.89 -0.71 29.33
N GLN A 109 2.75 -1.28 29.67
CA GLN A 109 2.22 -1.20 31.06
C GLN A 109 3.17 -1.80 32.09
N ARG A 110 3.91 -2.86 31.71
CA ARG A 110 4.86 -3.49 32.64
C ARG A 110 6.17 -2.71 32.81
N GLN A 111 6.65 -2.05 31.72
CA GLN A 111 7.93 -1.35 31.73
C GLN A 111 7.85 0.09 32.30
N ILE A 112 6.69 0.73 32.19
CA ILE A 112 6.55 2.12 32.61
C ILE A 112 5.83 2.19 33.94
N PRO A 113 6.53 2.57 35.07
CA PRO A 113 5.95 2.59 36.41
C PRO A 113 4.69 3.47 36.54
N PHE A 114 4.66 4.60 35.82
CA PHE A 114 3.51 5.49 35.76
C PHE A 114 2.25 4.78 35.22
N LEU A 115 2.40 3.95 34.18
CA LEU A 115 1.30 3.18 33.59
C LEU A 115 0.82 2.05 34.51
N GLN A 116 1.70 1.54 35.40
CA GLN A 116 1.32 0.52 36.36
C GLN A 116 0.37 1.06 37.46
N GLN A 117 0.59 2.30 37.89
CA GLN A 117 -0.27 2.95 38.86
C GLN A 117 -1.67 3.23 38.30
N MET A 118 -1.81 3.44 36.99
CA MET A 118 -3.07 3.77 36.32
C MET A 118 -3.76 2.57 35.65
N LYS A 119 -3.53 1.34 36.14
CA LYS A 119 -4.02 0.07 35.56
C LYS A 119 -5.52 0.00 35.23
N SER A 120 -6.33 0.87 35.81
CA SER A 120 -7.79 0.89 35.64
C SER A 120 -8.30 2.02 34.72
N SER A 121 -7.43 2.87 34.18
CA SER A 121 -7.87 3.99 33.34
C SER A 121 -8.09 3.57 31.88
N ALA A 122 -9.35 3.47 31.48
CA ALA A 122 -9.73 3.21 30.09
C ALA A 122 -9.12 4.25 29.11
N ILE A 123 -9.02 5.50 29.54
CA ILE A 123 -8.44 6.61 28.75
C ILE A 123 -6.96 6.33 28.46
N LEU A 124 -6.20 5.88 29.46
CA LEU A 124 -4.79 5.57 29.29
C LEU A 124 -4.57 4.42 28.30
N ILE A 125 -5.38 3.37 28.40
CA ILE A 125 -5.36 2.23 27.46
C ILE A 125 -5.61 2.73 26.04
N LEU A 126 -6.59 3.60 25.85
CA LEU A 126 -6.93 4.16 24.54
C LEU A 126 -5.80 5.04 23.97
N VAL A 127 -5.17 5.86 24.82
CA VAL A 127 -4.02 6.70 24.40
C VAL A 127 -2.82 5.82 23.98
N CYS A 128 -2.45 4.84 24.82
CA CYS A 128 -1.36 3.92 24.50
C CYS A 128 -1.64 3.12 23.23
N ALA A 129 -2.86 2.62 23.05
CA ALA A 129 -3.27 1.92 21.84
C ALA A 129 -3.22 2.83 20.61
N GLY A 130 -3.59 4.11 20.73
CA GLY A 130 -3.48 5.11 19.67
C GLY A 130 -2.03 5.36 19.24
N VAL A 131 -1.14 5.53 20.22
CA VAL A 131 0.30 5.70 19.94
C VAL A 131 0.88 4.47 19.25
N MET A 132 0.53 3.27 19.73
CA MET A 132 0.97 2.02 19.09
C MET A 132 0.39 1.85 17.68
N TYR A 133 -0.86 2.26 17.46
CA TYR A 133 -1.48 2.25 16.14
C TYR A 133 -0.72 3.15 15.16
N GLU A 134 -0.42 4.39 15.53
CA GLU A 134 0.32 5.31 14.66
C GLU A 134 1.76 4.83 14.43
N GLY A 135 2.45 4.35 15.46
CA GLY A 135 3.78 3.74 15.35
C GLY A 135 3.77 2.53 14.41
N GLY A 136 2.80 1.64 14.55
CA GLY A 136 2.60 0.49 13.66
C GLY A 136 2.34 0.91 12.20
N ARG A 137 1.53 1.94 12.00
CA ARG A 137 1.24 2.49 10.67
C ARG A 137 2.48 3.07 10.00
N VAL A 138 3.29 3.81 10.74
CA VAL A 138 4.57 4.35 10.22
C VAL A 138 5.54 3.23 9.87
N LEU A 139 5.69 2.25 10.77
CA LEU A 139 6.56 1.10 10.53
C LEU A 139 6.15 0.30 9.29
N ILE A 140 4.86 0.01 9.15
CA ILE A 140 4.36 -0.74 7.99
C ILE A 140 4.59 0.05 6.69
N ARG A 141 4.36 1.38 6.68
CA ARG A 141 4.67 2.23 5.53
C ARG A 141 6.14 2.14 5.15
N PHE A 142 7.02 2.20 6.13
CA PHE A 142 8.47 2.09 5.90
C PHE A 142 8.86 0.73 5.31
N LEU A 143 8.29 -0.37 5.85
CA LEU A 143 8.53 -1.72 5.35
C LEU A 143 7.93 -1.95 3.95
N GLN A 144 6.75 -1.39 3.67
CA GLN A 144 6.12 -1.48 2.36
C GLN A 144 6.90 -0.70 1.31
N LYS A 145 7.40 0.50 1.64
CA LYS A 145 8.25 1.29 0.74
C LYS A 145 9.56 0.57 0.38
N ARG A 146 10.10 -0.24 1.28
CA ARG A 146 11.30 -1.07 1.00
C ARG A 146 11.03 -2.25 0.05
N LYS A 147 9.77 -2.68 -0.08
CA LYS A 147 9.38 -3.83 -0.93
C LYS A 147 8.93 -3.43 -2.34
N GLU A 148 8.79 -2.15 -2.62
CA GLU A 148 8.46 -1.72 -3.97
C GLU A 148 9.66 -2.01 -4.87
N ASN A 149 9.49 -2.97 -5.78
CA ASN A 149 10.48 -3.25 -6.82
C ASN A 149 10.53 -2.00 -7.73
N PRO A 150 11.67 -1.31 -7.83
CA PRO A 150 11.76 -0.12 -8.66
C PRO A 150 11.77 -0.47 -10.15
N PHE A 151 11.76 -1.76 -10.50
CA PHE A 151 11.79 -2.21 -11.89
C PHE A 151 10.41 -2.68 -12.34
N CYS A 152 10.11 -2.42 -13.59
CA CYS A 152 8.94 -2.94 -14.29
C CYS A 152 9.32 -3.36 -15.70
N THR A 153 8.43 -4.11 -16.34
CA THR A 153 8.58 -4.48 -17.75
C THR A 153 7.69 -3.59 -18.61
N VAL A 154 8.28 -2.94 -19.59
CA VAL A 154 7.55 -2.12 -20.56
C VAL A 154 7.59 -2.82 -21.91
N ILE A 155 6.42 -2.99 -22.53
CA ILE A 155 6.26 -3.54 -23.86
C ILE A 155 5.88 -2.38 -24.77
N LEU A 156 6.74 -2.11 -25.75
CA LEU A 156 6.57 -1.07 -26.75
C LEU A 156 6.16 -1.74 -28.06
N GLN A 157 5.06 -1.30 -28.62
CA GLN A 157 4.57 -1.87 -29.89
C GLN A 157 5.27 -1.16 -31.06
N GLY A 158 6.16 -1.88 -31.75
CA GLY A 158 6.66 -1.52 -33.06
C GLY A 158 5.71 -2.00 -34.16
N ASP A 159 5.95 -1.60 -35.41
CA ASP A 159 5.07 -1.96 -36.54
C ASP A 159 5.06 -3.48 -36.86
N SER A 160 6.11 -4.21 -36.52
CA SER A 160 6.24 -5.65 -36.80
C SER A 160 6.53 -6.54 -35.60
N GLU A 161 7.07 -6.00 -34.52
CA GLU A 161 7.46 -6.78 -33.34
C GLU A 161 7.19 -5.99 -32.04
N GLU A 162 6.81 -6.70 -30.99
CA GLU A 162 6.74 -6.16 -29.62
C GLU A 162 8.16 -6.12 -29.03
N LEU A 163 8.60 -4.95 -28.62
CA LEU A 163 9.86 -4.73 -27.94
C LEU A 163 9.65 -4.70 -26.43
N GLN A 164 10.18 -5.71 -25.74
CA GLN A 164 10.12 -5.79 -24.29
C GLN A 164 11.40 -5.23 -23.68
N VAL A 165 11.28 -4.27 -22.76
CA VAL A 165 12.40 -3.63 -22.05
C VAL A 165 12.16 -3.62 -20.55
N THR A 166 13.25 -3.74 -19.79
CA THR A 166 13.21 -3.51 -18.35
C THR A 166 13.35 -2.01 -18.08
N ALA A 167 12.42 -1.46 -17.32
CA ALA A 167 12.40 -0.05 -16.97
C ALA A 167 12.59 0.16 -15.46
N LEU A 168 13.38 1.16 -15.10
CA LEU A 168 13.49 1.70 -13.74
C LEU A 168 12.42 2.77 -13.54
N ILE A 169 11.56 2.60 -12.57
CA ILE A 169 10.57 3.61 -12.16
C ILE A 169 11.33 4.68 -11.35
N ASP A 170 11.53 5.86 -11.94
CA ASP A 170 12.27 6.95 -11.29
C ASP A 170 11.33 8.08 -10.88
N THR A 171 11.10 8.19 -9.57
CA THR A 171 10.28 9.25 -8.98
C THR A 171 10.91 10.65 -9.12
N GLY A 172 12.20 10.72 -9.46
CA GLY A 172 12.92 11.98 -9.74
C GLY A 172 12.81 12.43 -11.20
N ASN A 173 12.26 11.60 -12.09
CA ASN A 173 12.12 11.96 -13.50
C ASN A 173 10.98 12.97 -13.70
N GLY A 174 11.33 14.25 -13.69
CA GLY A 174 10.43 15.38 -13.99
C GLY A 174 10.48 15.86 -15.44
N LEU A 175 11.05 15.07 -16.37
CA LEU A 175 11.21 15.46 -17.78
C LEU A 175 9.85 15.61 -18.48
N ARG A 176 9.67 16.76 -19.16
CA ARG A 176 8.43 17.06 -19.90
C ARG A 176 8.73 17.53 -21.30
N GLU A 177 7.85 17.17 -22.20
CA GLU A 177 7.87 17.69 -23.57
C GLU A 177 7.33 19.13 -23.59
N PRO A 178 8.06 20.11 -24.16
CA PRO A 178 7.74 21.52 -24.00
C PRO A 178 6.41 21.97 -24.58
N VAL A 179 5.95 21.34 -25.65
CA VAL A 179 4.73 21.76 -26.38
C VAL A 179 3.47 21.22 -25.72
N SER A 180 3.47 19.94 -25.34
CA SER A 180 2.28 19.28 -24.76
C SER A 180 2.29 19.22 -23.24
N GLY A 181 3.42 19.51 -22.58
CA GLY A 181 3.58 19.34 -21.14
C GLY A 181 3.56 17.90 -20.64
N ARG A 182 3.48 16.92 -21.55
CA ARG A 182 3.40 15.49 -21.20
C ARG A 182 4.72 15.00 -20.62
N CYS A 183 4.63 14.08 -19.69
CA CYS A 183 5.78 13.41 -19.10
C CYS A 183 6.53 12.57 -20.14
N VAL A 184 7.85 12.51 -19.99
CA VAL A 184 8.76 11.84 -20.90
C VAL A 184 9.49 10.73 -20.16
N SER A 185 9.52 9.54 -20.73
CA SER A 185 10.38 8.46 -20.29
C SER A 185 11.63 8.38 -21.16
N ILE A 186 12.73 7.87 -20.60
CA ILE A 186 14.04 7.87 -21.26
C ILE A 186 14.38 6.45 -21.68
N LEU A 187 14.85 6.26 -22.91
CA LEU A 187 15.19 4.96 -23.48
C LEU A 187 16.64 4.94 -23.97
N GLU A 188 17.34 3.83 -23.84
CA GLU A 188 18.67 3.64 -24.40
C GLU A 188 18.66 3.75 -25.92
N GLU A 189 19.76 4.26 -26.46
CA GLU A 189 19.93 4.51 -27.91
C GLU A 189 19.71 3.26 -28.76
N GLU A 190 20.22 2.10 -28.33
CA GLU A 190 20.09 0.84 -29.08
C GLU A 190 18.62 0.42 -29.26
N VAL A 191 17.82 0.55 -28.20
CA VAL A 191 16.40 0.21 -28.22
C VAL A 191 15.60 1.28 -28.98
N PHE A 192 15.96 2.56 -28.78
CA PHE A 192 15.33 3.68 -29.46
C PHE A 192 15.51 3.60 -30.98
N LYS A 193 16.68 3.20 -31.47
CA LYS A 193 16.94 3.03 -32.89
C LYS A 193 16.05 1.96 -33.53
N LYS A 194 15.88 0.82 -32.84
CA LYS A 194 14.99 -0.26 -33.32
C LYS A 194 13.54 0.22 -33.48
N LEU A 195 13.08 1.10 -32.59
CA LEU A 195 11.74 1.71 -32.70
C LEU A 195 11.68 2.79 -33.79
N LYS A 196 12.77 3.55 -33.99
CA LYS A 196 12.82 4.68 -34.93
C LYS A 196 12.80 4.23 -36.40
N ASP A 197 13.41 3.10 -36.74
CA ASP A 197 13.53 2.63 -38.12
C ASP A 197 12.17 2.39 -38.79
N HIS A 198 11.10 2.33 -38.01
CA HIS A 198 9.72 2.13 -38.45
C HIS A 198 8.83 3.39 -38.29
N LEU A 199 9.40 4.57 -37.95
CA LEU A 199 8.64 5.78 -37.68
C LEU A 199 8.84 6.87 -38.73
N LEU A 200 7.72 7.53 -39.09
CA LEU A 200 7.74 8.71 -39.95
C LEU A 200 8.51 9.86 -39.27
N PRO A 201 9.31 10.66 -40.02
CA PRO A 201 10.08 11.79 -39.46
C PRO A 201 9.26 12.80 -38.68
N GLU A 202 7.97 12.95 -38.99
CA GLU A 202 7.04 13.88 -38.36
C GLU A 202 6.74 13.54 -36.86
N LYS A 203 7.06 12.33 -36.42
CA LYS A 203 6.87 11.90 -35.00
C LYS A 203 8.06 12.26 -34.11
N LEU A 204 9.14 12.78 -34.65
CA LEU A 204 10.33 13.15 -33.92
C LEU A 204 10.14 14.50 -33.21
N LYS A 205 10.62 14.58 -31.96
CA LYS A 205 10.52 15.72 -31.06
C LYS A 205 11.88 16.06 -30.47
N VAL A 206 12.05 17.30 -30.11
CA VAL A 206 13.23 17.80 -29.40
C VAL A 206 12.86 18.05 -27.94
N ILE A 207 13.56 17.40 -27.02
CA ILE A 207 13.28 17.47 -25.59
C ILE A 207 14.46 18.10 -24.87
N PRO A 208 14.34 19.33 -24.41
CA PRO A 208 15.35 19.95 -23.59
C PRO A 208 15.36 19.34 -22.19
N TYR A 209 16.54 19.18 -21.61
CA TYR A 209 16.71 18.68 -20.25
C TYR A 209 17.80 19.42 -19.48
N HIS A 210 17.70 19.36 -18.17
CA HIS A 210 18.71 19.83 -17.24
C HIS A 210 19.13 18.66 -16.34
N SER A 211 20.43 18.48 -16.14
CA SER A 211 20.96 17.47 -15.22
C SER A 211 22.13 18.02 -14.42
N VAL A 212 22.52 17.29 -13.38
CA VAL A 212 23.73 17.63 -12.60
C VAL A 212 24.94 17.60 -13.54
N GLY A 213 25.59 18.77 -13.71
CA GLY A 213 26.75 18.93 -14.62
C GLY A 213 26.41 19.34 -16.05
N LYS A 214 25.13 19.43 -16.45
CA LYS A 214 24.74 19.89 -17.80
C LYS A 214 23.50 20.79 -17.72
N THR A 215 23.73 22.10 -17.84
CA THR A 215 22.67 23.12 -17.70
C THR A 215 21.71 23.19 -18.90
N HIS A 216 22.20 22.84 -20.10
CA HIS A 216 21.41 22.84 -21.34
C HIS A 216 21.73 21.58 -22.15
N GLY A 217 20.90 20.56 -22.02
CA GLY A 217 20.96 19.35 -22.82
C GLY A 217 19.75 19.25 -23.73
N ILE A 218 19.93 18.57 -24.88
CA ILE A 218 18.87 18.28 -25.84
C ILE A 218 18.89 16.78 -26.10
N MET A 219 17.72 16.14 -25.99
CA MET A 219 17.52 14.75 -26.38
C MET A 219 16.57 14.66 -27.57
N MET A 220 16.81 13.71 -28.45
CA MET A 220 15.84 13.34 -29.46
C MET A 220 14.72 12.55 -28.80
N GLY A 221 13.49 12.93 -29.07
CA GLY A 221 12.31 12.23 -28.57
C GLY A 221 11.41 11.74 -29.69
N MET A 222 10.53 10.81 -29.37
CA MET A 222 9.48 10.35 -30.26
C MET A 222 8.18 10.05 -29.50
N LYS A 223 7.07 10.18 -30.23
CA LYS A 223 5.76 9.76 -29.74
C LYS A 223 5.55 8.28 -30.09
N VAL A 224 5.20 7.47 -29.08
CA VAL A 224 4.89 6.06 -29.23
C VAL A 224 3.45 5.79 -28.81
N SER A 225 2.83 4.80 -29.41
CA SER A 225 1.46 4.38 -29.13
C SER A 225 1.45 2.95 -28.57
N ASN A 226 0.35 2.57 -27.90
CA ASN A 226 0.12 1.21 -27.40
C ASN A 226 1.26 0.67 -26.52
N ILE A 227 1.44 1.31 -25.38
CA ILE A 227 2.46 0.94 -24.39
C ILE A 227 1.80 0.08 -23.32
N LYS A 228 2.35 -1.12 -23.05
CA LYS A 228 1.93 -1.96 -21.95
C LYS A 228 3.00 -1.95 -20.86
N ILE A 229 2.59 -1.73 -19.62
CA ILE A 229 3.49 -1.68 -18.47
C ILE A 229 3.06 -2.75 -17.49
N ARG A 230 3.96 -3.70 -17.21
CA ARG A 230 3.76 -4.77 -16.22
C ARG A 230 4.55 -4.46 -14.97
N THR A 231 3.84 -4.24 -13.88
CA THR A 231 4.39 -4.07 -12.53
C THR A 231 4.00 -5.24 -11.64
N ASP A 232 4.58 -5.34 -10.46
CA ASP A 232 4.18 -6.35 -9.46
C ASP A 232 2.70 -6.22 -9.02
N ASP A 233 2.12 -5.01 -9.15
CA ASP A 233 0.74 -4.70 -8.78
C ASP A 233 -0.27 -4.96 -9.92
N GLY A 234 0.19 -5.22 -11.15
CA GLY A 234 -0.66 -5.50 -12.30
C GLY A 234 -0.14 -4.98 -13.64
N GLU A 235 -0.99 -5.05 -14.65
CA GLU A 235 -0.72 -4.57 -16.00
C GLU A 235 -1.54 -3.31 -16.30
N ARG A 236 -0.91 -2.33 -16.95
CA ARG A 236 -1.52 -1.08 -17.39
C ARG A 236 -1.21 -0.82 -18.86
N GLU A 237 -2.20 -0.35 -19.57
CA GLU A 237 -2.06 0.06 -20.98
C GLU A 237 -2.17 1.58 -21.11
N LEU A 238 -1.26 2.16 -21.88
CA LEU A 238 -1.28 3.57 -22.26
C LEU A 238 -1.44 3.67 -23.77
N SER A 239 -2.40 4.47 -24.19
CA SER A 239 -2.63 4.72 -25.63
C SER A 239 -1.46 5.45 -26.28
N GLU A 240 -0.81 6.37 -25.56
CA GLU A 240 0.28 7.20 -26.08
C GLU A 240 1.28 7.60 -24.99
N GLY A 241 2.56 7.66 -25.35
CA GLY A 241 3.65 8.14 -24.51
C GLY A 241 4.72 8.87 -25.32
N ILE A 242 5.62 9.57 -24.62
CA ILE A 242 6.77 10.25 -25.22
C ILE A 242 8.04 9.63 -24.66
N LEU A 243 8.91 9.16 -25.57
CA LEU A 243 10.21 8.60 -25.26
C LEU A 243 11.31 9.56 -25.69
N ALA A 244 12.32 9.74 -24.85
CA ALA A 244 13.54 10.46 -25.18
C ALA A 244 14.71 9.49 -25.29
N MET A 245 15.59 9.70 -26.24
CA MET A 245 16.78 8.88 -26.48
C MET A 245 17.94 9.35 -25.59
N TYR A 246 18.48 8.44 -24.79
CA TYR A 246 19.75 8.65 -24.10
C TYR A 246 20.89 8.05 -24.91
N GLN A 247 21.91 8.85 -25.19
CA GLN A 247 23.13 8.40 -25.88
C GLN A 247 24.00 7.60 -24.94
N GLY A 248 24.04 6.30 -25.11
CA GLY A 248 24.78 5.37 -24.28
C GLY A 248 23.90 4.41 -23.49
N LYS A 249 24.47 3.80 -22.45
CA LYS A 249 23.78 2.87 -21.56
C LYS A 249 23.27 3.60 -20.31
N LEU A 250 22.03 3.34 -19.93
CA LEU A 250 21.42 3.88 -18.71
C LEU A 250 21.89 3.14 -17.47
N SER A 251 22.24 1.86 -17.61
CA SER A 251 22.77 1.01 -16.56
C SER A 251 24.07 0.35 -16.98
N GLU A 252 25.13 0.53 -16.21
CA GLU A 252 26.41 -0.14 -16.46
C GLU A 252 26.31 -1.67 -16.38
N SER A 253 25.45 -2.16 -15.48
CA SER A 253 25.17 -3.59 -15.31
C SER A 253 24.17 -4.16 -16.31
N GLY A 254 23.53 -3.32 -17.13
CA GLY A 254 22.47 -3.74 -18.06
C GLY A 254 21.16 -4.14 -17.35
N SER A 255 21.00 -3.77 -16.07
CA SER A 255 19.82 -4.15 -15.29
C SER A 255 18.52 -3.50 -15.77
N TYR A 256 18.60 -2.37 -16.46
CA TYR A 256 17.46 -1.72 -17.13
C TYR A 256 17.93 -0.95 -18.35
N GLN A 257 17.03 -0.77 -19.31
CA GLN A 257 17.25 -0.05 -20.58
C GLN A 257 16.36 1.18 -20.72
N MET A 258 15.49 1.41 -19.73
CA MET A 258 14.53 2.53 -19.73
C MET A 258 14.43 3.15 -18.35
N ILE A 259 14.27 4.48 -18.28
CA ILE A 259 13.84 5.21 -17.09
C ILE A 259 12.39 5.65 -17.33
N LEU A 260 11.49 5.09 -16.53
CA LEU A 260 10.05 5.32 -16.65
C LEU A 260 9.61 6.49 -15.80
N SER A 261 8.82 7.40 -16.37
CA SER A 261 8.15 8.43 -15.59
C SER A 261 7.07 7.80 -14.70
N PRO A 262 7.01 8.14 -13.40
CA PRO A 262 6.01 7.59 -12.48
C PRO A 262 4.58 7.93 -12.88
N GLU A 263 4.36 9.00 -13.65
CA GLU A 263 3.04 9.37 -14.16
C GLU A 263 2.45 8.35 -15.15
N TRP A 264 3.28 7.47 -15.73
CA TRP A 264 2.80 6.42 -16.61
C TRP A 264 2.16 5.25 -15.86
N ILE A 265 2.38 5.16 -14.53
CA ILE A 265 1.85 4.12 -13.65
C ILE A 265 0.91 4.65 -12.56
N SER A 266 0.77 5.98 -12.44
CA SER A 266 -0.15 6.63 -11.48
C SER A 266 -1.62 6.64 -11.92
#